data_52e1b10d4ff16ed652706779878b5765
#
_entry.id   52e1b10d4ff16ed652706779878b5765
#
_cell.length_a   1.000
_cell.length_b   1.000
_cell.length_c   1.000
_cell.angle_alpha   90.00
_cell.angle_beta   90.00
_cell.angle_gamma   90.00
#
_symmetry.space_group_name_H-M   'P 1'
#
loop_
_entity.id
_entity.type
_entity.pdbx_description
1 polymer ?
#
loop_
_entity_poly.entity_id
_entity_poly.type
_entity_poly.pdbx_seq_one_letter_code
_entity_poly.pdbx_strand_id
1 'polypeptide(L)'
;MKHTIKTICLIILLAVPFAVQAQEEIIPPTEITNNDIQGRFRAGLEIPLDRFGKWDFTWDEQVRLHNNFSDLDKIVSSVGVSYKPIDYLRVGVGYSLVNQFDEDEVQKWGIRHRVNLDVTGMYRVGRVKLSLRERVRVQFRGDSICKYEHANPFFSLRSRFKVAYDVFQSRWEPYAFAELYTTLNAPAPVENYKENPLDSENYISRVRFAVGAEYKINMTNRIDIYYMLHLNQSYDARYKANVGDIKEWRHTKGLAHVFCLDYKFKW
;
A
#
# COMPACT_ATOMS: atom_id res chain seq x y z
N MET A 1 -29.81 -16.09 12.96
CA MET A 1 -29.07 -15.87 11.69
C MET A 1 -28.31 -14.55 11.58
N LYS A 2 -28.79 -13.39 12.04
CA LYS A 2 -28.05 -12.10 11.94
C LYS A 2 -26.75 -12.04 12.75
N HIS A 3 -26.65 -12.76 13.87
CA HIS A 3 -25.43 -12.78 14.71
C HIS A 3 -24.33 -13.70 14.15
N THR A 4 -24.69 -14.82 13.53
CA THR A 4 -23.75 -15.80 12.98
C THR A 4 -22.95 -15.27 11.80
N ILE A 5 -23.57 -14.46 10.93
CA ILE A 5 -22.90 -13.84 9.79
C ILE A 5 -21.90 -12.77 10.23
N LYS A 6 -22.22 -12.02 11.30
CA LYS A 6 -21.29 -11.02 11.89
C LYS A 6 -20.02 -11.67 12.46
N THR A 7 -20.17 -12.83 13.09
CA THR A 7 -19.05 -13.59 13.69
C THR A 7 -18.18 -14.23 12.61
N ILE A 8 -18.77 -14.77 11.53
CA ILE A 8 -18.03 -15.37 10.41
C ILE A 8 -17.21 -14.30 9.66
N CYS A 9 -17.76 -13.11 9.39
CA CYS A 9 -17.00 -12.03 8.77
C CYS A 9 -15.84 -11.55 9.65
N LEU A 10 -15.99 -11.56 10.97
CA LEU A 10 -14.91 -11.17 11.88
C LEU A 10 -13.80 -12.22 11.94
N ILE A 11 -14.13 -13.50 11.88
CA ILE A 11 -13.17 -14.61 11.92
C ILE A 11 -12.36 -14.71 10.61
N ILE A 12 -12.97 -14.48 9.46
CA ILE A 12 -12.27 -14.47 8.16
C ILE A 12 -11.28 -13.29 8.07
N LEU A 13 -11.59 -12.17 8.73
CA LEU A 13 -10.73 -10.98 8.77
C LEU A 13 -9.53 -11.11 9.73
N LEU A 14 -9.59 -12.02 10.70
CA LEU A 14 -8.51 -12.26 11.68
C LEU A 14 -7.57 -13.41 11.28
N ALA A 15 -7.92 -14.19 10.27
CA ALA A 15 -7.13 -15.33 9.81
C ALA A 15 -6.07 -14.91 8.77
N VAL A 16 -5.30 -13.84 9.03
CA VAL A 16 -4.04 -13.61 8.33
C VAL A 16 -3.00 -14.49 9.01
N PRO A 17 -2.50 -15.53 8.35
CA PRO A 17 -1.47 -16.36 8.96
C PRO A 17 -0.20 -15.54 9.12
N PHE A 18 0.18 -15.23 10.36
CA PHE A 18 1.51 -14.75 10.72
C PHE A 18 2.49 -15.93 10.64
N ALA A 19 2.68 -16.47 9.45
CA ALA A 19 3.76 -17.39 9.21
C ALA A 19 5.02 -16.58 8.89
N VAL A 20 5.66 -16.02 9.90
CA VAL A 20 7.06 -15.60 9.80
C VAL A 20 7.87 -16.87 10.02
N GLN A 21 8.24 -17.57 8.96
CA GLN A 21 9.26 -18.58 9.02
C GLN A 21 10.61 -17.85 9.09
N ALA A 22 11.34 -18.04 10.19
CA ALA A 22 12.75 -17.68 10.27
C ALA A 22 13.51 -18.69 9.40
N GLN A 23 14.07 -18.25 8.29
CA GLN A 23 15.02 -19.02 7.49
C GLN A 23 16.42 -18.84 8.05
N GLU A 24 17.26 -19.88 7.99
CA GLU A 24 18.69 -19.77 8.28
C GLU A 24 19.33 -18.79 7.28
N GLU A 25 19.93 -17.74 7.78
CA GLU A 25 20.67 -16.76 6.97
C GLU A 25 21.94 -17.41 6.43
N ILE A 26 22.01 -17.63 5.14
CA ILE A 26 23.20 -18.19 4.46
C ILE A 26 24.35 -17.19 4.48
N ILE A 27 24.04 -15.90 4.36
CA ILE A 27 25.00 -14.78 4.45
C ILE A 27 24.34 -13.67 5.26
N PRO A 28 24.97 -13.14 6.31
CA PRO A 28 24.38 -12.04 7.07
C PRO A 28 24.20 -10.80 6.17
N PRO A 29 23.01 -10.17 6.17
CA PRO A 29 22.75 -9.01 5.33
C PRO A 29 23.55 -7.79 5.79
N THR A 30 23.99 -6.97 4.84
CA THR A 30 24.47 -5.63 5.13
C THR A 30 23.30 -4.75 5.54
N GLU A 31 23.29 -4.27 6.79
CA GLU A 31 22.23 -3.37 7.28
C GLU A 31 22.46 -1.95 6.82
N ILE A 32 21.43 -1.35 6.21
CA ILE A 32 21.39 0.06 5.78
C ILE A 32 20.20 0.73 6.44
N THR A 33 20.41 1.90 7.06
CA THR A 33 19.34 2.68 7.66
C THR A 33 19.16 4.00 6.92
N ASN A 34 17.95 4.26 6.44
CA ASN A 34 17.57 5.48 5.72
C ASN A 34 16.43 6.18 6.44
N ASN A 35 16.66 7.45 6.83
CA ASN A 35 15.60 8.31 7.37
C ASN A 35 15.27 9.39 6.35
N ASP A 36 13.98 9.74 6.22
CA ASP A 36 13.54 10.67 5.19
C ASP A 36 12.31 11.47 5.63
N ILE A 37 12.17 12.68 5.07
CA ILE A 37 10.96 13.49 5.17
C ILE A 37 10.33 13.55 3.78
N GLN A 38 9.08 13.12 3.67
CA GLN A 38 8.38 12.92 2.41
C GLN A 38 7.13 13.77 2.31
N GLY A 39 6.80 14.19 1.08
CA GLY A 39 5.55 14.82 0.72
C GLY A 39 4.66 13.91 -0.11
N ARG A 40 3.35 14.03 0.10
CA ARG A 40 2.38 13.30 -0.68
C ARG A 40 1.15 14.17 -0.95
N PHE A 41 0.91 14.43 -2.22
CA PHE A 41 -0.24 15.20 -2.70
C PHE A 41 -1.11 14.32 -3.57
N ARG A 42 -2.42 14.33 -3.34
CA ARG A 42 -3.37 13.57 -4.13
C ARG A 42 -4.59 14.42 -4.49
N ALA A 43 -5.01 14.32 -5.74
CA ALA A 43 -6.31 14.79 -6.22
C ALA A 43 -7.13 13.57 -6.62
N GLY A 44 -8.36 13.47 -6.14
CA GLY A 44 -9.26 12.34 -6.39
C GLY A 44 -10.63 12.78 -6.84
N LEU A 45 -11.22 12.01 -7.74
CA LEU A 45 -12.58 12.14 -8.25
C LEU A 45 -13.36 10.87 -7.92
N GLU A 46 -14.55 11.00 -7.33
CA GLU A 46 -15.48 9.90 -7.06
C GLU A 46 -16.81 10.18 -7.73
N ILE A 47 -17.25 9.30 -8.64
CA ILE A 47 -18.50 9.43 -9.41
C ILE A 47 -19.38 8.23 -9.08
N PRO A 48 -20.58 8.42 -8.50
CA PRO A 48 -21.55 7.34 -8.37
C PRO A 48 -22.07 6.95 -9.77
N LEU A 49 -21.99 5.66 -10.08
CA LEU A 49 -22.42 5.13 -11.39
C LEU A 49 -23.89 4.72 -11.41
N ASP A 50 -24.50 4.60 -10.24
CA ASP A 50 -25.91 4.24 -10.11
C ASP A 50 -26.65 5.17 -9.15
N ARG A 51 -27.98 5.24 -9.30
CA ARG A 51 -28.86 6.08 -8.47
C ARG A 51 -28.94 5.65 -7.00
N PHE A 52 -28.54 4.43 -6.71
CA PHE A 52 -28.58 3.85 -5.36
C PHE A 52 -27.26 4.03 -4.60
N GLY A 53 -26.22 4.60 -5.23
CA GLY A 53 -24.88 4.77 -4.65
C GLY A 53 -24.20 3.45 -4.28
N LYS A 54 -24.52 2.37 -5.03
CA LYS A 54 -23.89 1.06 -4.84
C LYS A 54 -22.61 0.91 -5.65
N TRP A 55 -22.54 1.56 -6.81
CA TRP A 55 -21.40 1.54 -7.68
C TRP A 55 -20.73 2.91 -7.70
N ASP A 56 -19.45 2.96 -7.44
CA ASP A 56 -18.65 4.17 -7.53
C ASP A 56 -17.46 3.95 -8.47
N PHE A 57 -17.25 4.92 -9.36
CA PHE A 57 -16.02 5.06 -10.13
C PHE A 57 -15.08 6.01 -9.39
N THR A 58 -13.79 5.72 -9.39
CA THR A 58 -12.76 6.56 -8.79
C THR A 58 -11.63 6.82 -9.76
N TRP A 59 -11.12 8.04 -9.76
CA TRP A 59 -9.89 8.44 -10.42
C TRP A 59 -9.05 9.23 -9.44
N ASP A 60 -7.80 8.87 -9.28
CA ASP A 60 -6.85 9.50 -8.35
C ASP A 60 -5.53 9.78 -9.06
N GLU A 61 -5.04 11.00 -8.93
CA GLU A 61 -3.69 11.40 -9.28
C GLU A 61 -2.90 11.71 -8.02
N GLN A 62 -1.70 11.15 -7.91
CA GLN A 62 -0.86 11.31 -6.74
C GLN A 62 0.58 11.61 -7.11
N VAL A 63 1.12 12.68 -6.51
CA VAL A 63 2.54 13.05 -6.58
C VAL A 63 3.18 12.75 -5.23
N ARG A 64 4.36 12.17 -5.24
CA ARG A 64 5.17 11.91 -4.05
C ARG A 64 6.54 12.53 -4.20
N LEU A 65 6.96 13.19 -3.14
CA LEU A 65 8.28 13.78 -2.98
C LEU A 65 9.04 13.02 -1.90
N HIS A 66 10.35 12.89 -2.05
CA HIS A 66 11.26 12.32 -1.07
C HIS A 66 12.46 13.23 -0.87
N ASN A 67 13.45 12.77 -0.11
CA ASN A 67 14.68 13.52 0.16
C ASN A 67 14.40 14.94 0.67
N ASN A 68 13.65 15.05 1.78
CA ASN A 68 13.24 16.32 2.39
C ASN A 68 12.45 17.25 1.43
N PHE A 69 11.55 16.69 0.62
CA PHE A 69 10.75 17.34 -0.43
C PHE A 69 11.54 17.85 -1.64
N SER A 70 12.83 17.59 -1.76
CA SER A 70 13.64 18.10 -2.88
C SER A 70 13.42 17.34 -4.17
N ASP A 71 13.13 16.04 -4.09
CA ASP A 71 13.13 15.14 -5.24
C ASP A 71 11.77 14.50 -5.46
N LEU A 72 11.43 14.29 -6.74
CA LEU A 72 10.23 13.60 -7.14
C LEU A 72 10.45 12.08 -7.08
N ASP A 73 9.76 11.39 -6.13
CA ASP A 73 9.82 9.93 -6.04
C ASP A 73 8.98 9.27 -7.14
N LYS A 74 7.71 9.66 -7.25
CA LYS A 74 6.82 9.05 -8.25
C LYS A 74 5.53 9.84 -8.47
N ILE A 75 4.95 9.58 -9.65
CA ILE A 75 3.59 9.98 -10.00
C ILE A 75 2.75 8.70 -10.14
N VAL A 76 1.57 8.70 -9.53
CA VAL A 76 0.68 7.54 -9.56
C VAL A 76 -0.70 7.96 -10.04
N SER A 77 -1.06 7.49 -11.24
CA SER A 77 -2.40 7.64 -11.83
C SER A 77 -3.20 6.37 -11.57
N SER A 78 -4.36 6.48 -10.97
CA SER A 78 -5.17 5.32 -10.60
C SER A 78 -6.62 5.49 -11.01
N VAL A 79 -7.20 4.42 -11.52
CA VAL A 79 -8.64 4.31 -11.80
C VAL A 79 -9.20 3.08 -11.10
N GLY A 80 -10.45 3.14 -10.69
CA GLY A 80 -11.07 2.01 -10.02
C GLY A 80 -12.59 2.04 -10.07
N VAL A 81 -13.17 0.88 -9.83
CA VAL A 81 -14.61 0.71 -9.65
C VAL A 81 -14.83 -0.05 -8.35
N SER A 82 -15.77 0.41 -7.56
CA SER A 82 -16.17 -0.28 -6.34
C SER A 82 -17.67 -0.54 -6.30
N TYR A 83 -18.05 -1.63 -5.64
CA TYR A 83 -19.41 -2.06 -5.44
C TYR A 83 -19.69 -2.25 -3.94
N LYS A 84 -20.81 -1.71 -3.49
CA LYS A 84 -21.28 -1.80 -2.11
C LYS A 84 -22.52 -2.69 -2.04
N PRO A 85 -22.36 -4.02 -1.91
CA PRO A 85 -23.50 -4.95 -1.86
C PRO A 85 -24.41 -4.70 -0.66
N ILE A 86 -23.81 -4.32 0.47
CA ILE A 86 -24.47 -4.04 1.75
C ILE A 86 -23.78 -2.86 2.44
N ASP A 87 -24.43 -2.24 3.41
CA ASP A 87 -23.94 -1.00 4.04
C ASP A 87 -22.60 -1.12 4.76
N TYR A 88 -22.22 -2.31 5.16
CA TYR A 88 -21.01 -2.59 5.91
C TYR A 88 -19.91 -3.29 5.09
N LEU A 89 -20.13 -3.52 3.79
CA LEU A 89 -19.14 -4.18 2.92
C LEU A 89 -19.01 -3.43 1.60
N ARG A 90 -17.77 -3.15 1.19
CA ARG A 90 -17.43 -2.63 -0.14
C ARG A 90 -16.34 -3.52 -0.75
N VAL A 91 -16.50 -3.88 -2.00
CA VAL A 91 -15.50 -4.59 -2.81
C VAL A 91 -15.12 -3.70 -3.98
N GLY A 92 -13.88 -3.80 -4.45
CA GLY A 92 -13.43 -2.96 -5.54
C GLY A 92 -12.28 -3.57 -6.32
N VAL A 93 -12.16 -3.13 -7.54
CA VAL A 93 -11.02 -3.41 -8.42
C VAL A 93 -10.46 -2.09 -8.92
N GLY A 94 -9.15 -1.99 -9.01
CA GLY A 94 -8.48 -0.80 -9.50
C GLY A 94 -7.21 -1.12 -10.26
N TYR A 95 -6.87 -0.22 -11.17
CA TYR A 95 -5.63 -0.22 -11.90
C TYR A 95 -4.86 1.06 -11.59
N SER A 96 -3.53 0.96 -11.47
CA SER A 96 -2.67 2.11 -11.25
C SER A 96 -1.45 2.04 -12.14
N LEU A 97 -1.17 3.13 -12.84
CA LEU A 97 0.08 3.37 -13.53
C LEU A 97 1.00 4.15 -12.58
N VAL A 98 2.19 3.63 -12.37
CA VAL A 98 3.19 4.25 -11.49
C VAL A 98 4.40 4.59 -12.30
N ASN A 99 4.65 5.88 -12.42
CA ASN A 99 5.89 6.41 -12.99
C ASN A 99 6.83 6.72 -11.82
N GLN A 100 7.89 5.96 -11.67
CA GLN A 100 8.87 6.11 -10.60
C GLN A 100 10.17 6.67 -11.17
N PHE A 101 10.68 7.69 -10.51
CA PHE A 101 12.03 8.22 -10.77
C PHE A 101 13.02 7.30 -10.03
N ASP A 102 14.03 6.82 -10.73
CA ASP A 102 15.08 5.99 -10.15
C ASP A 102 16.40 6.78 -10.18
N GLU A 103 16.97 7.04 -8.99
CA GLU A 103 18.19 7.86 -8.86
C GLU A 103 19.45 7.10 -9.30
N ASP A 104 19.42 5.76 -9.24
CA ASP A 104 20.61 4.92 -9.47
C ASP A 104 20.90 4.66 -10.95
N GLU A 105 19.94 4.87 -11.84
CA GLU A 105 20.14 4.79 -13.28
C GLU A 105 19.81 6.14 -13.94
N VAL A 106 20.83 6.81 -14.43
CA VAL A 106 20.77 8.06 -15.20
C VAL A 106 19.38 8.37 -15.76
N GLN A 107 18.54 9.04 -14.95
CA GLN A 107 17.24 9.64 -15.32
C GLN A 107 16.23 8.74 -16.07
N LYS A 108 16.12 7.48 -15.73
CA LYS A 108 15.08 6.61 -16.31
C LYS A 108 13.83 6.58 -15.45
N TRP A 109 12.69 6.94 -16.07
CA TRP A 109 11.38 6.70 -15.49
C TRP A 109 11.04 5.21 -15.57
N GLY A 110 10.99 4.55 -14.42
CA GLY A 110 10.49 3.17 -14.34
C GLY A 110 8.96 3.15 -14.38
N ILE A 111 8.37 2.51 -15.40
CA ILE A 111 6.92 2.32 -15.49
C ILE A 111 6.53 1.01 -14.79
N ARG A 112 5.54 1.11 -13.90
CA ARG A 112 4.99 -0.06 -13.19
C ARG A 112 3.48 -0.08 -13.30
N HIS A 113 2.95 -1.21 -13.68
CA HIS A 113 1.52 -1.47 -13.76
C HIS A 113 1.05 -2.18 -12.50
N ARG A 114 -0.02 -1.71 -11.87
CA ARG A 114 -0.58 -2.32 -10.66
C ARG A 114 -2.04 -2.62 -10.83
N VAL A 115 -2.43 -3.84 -10.49
CA VAL A 115 -3.82 -4.23 -10.29
C VAL A 115 -4.07 -4.36 -8.79
N ASN A 116 -5.17 -3.81 -8.30
CA ASN A 116 -5.56 -3.86 -6.92
C ASN A 116 -6.95 -4.49 -6.80
N LEU A 117 -7.10 -5.40 -5.83
CA LEU A 117 -8.38 -5.95 -5.41
C LEU A 117 -8.61 -5.53 -3.97
N ASP A 118 -9.71 -4.85 -3.69
CA ASP A 118 -10.05 -4.27 -2.39
C ASP A 118 -11.28 -4.94 -1.79
N VAL A 119 -11.21 -5.26 -0.50
CA VAL A 119 -12.36 -5.60 0.34
C VAL A 119 -12.33 -4.70 1.55
N THR A 120 -13.41 -3.97 1.80
CA THR A 120 -13.50 -3.04 2.95
C THR A 120 -14.72 -3.36 3.77
N GLY A 121 -14.49 -3.77 5.02
CA GLY A 121 -15.52 -3.84 6.06
C GLY A 121 -15.67 -2.47 6.73
N MET A 122 -16.91 -2.04 6.95
CA MET A 122 -17.23 -0.76 7.58
C MET A 122 -18.24 -1.00 8.71
N TYR A 123 -18.00 -0.37 9.85
CA TYR A 123 -18.92 -0.44 10.99
C TYR A 123 -19.03 0.92 11.67
N ARG A 124 -20.22 1.28 12.13
CA ARG A 124 -20.45 2.56 12.81
C ARG A 124 -21.08 2.32 14.17
N VAL A 125 -20.45 2.90 15.20
CA VAL A 125 -20.95 2.91 16.58
C VAL A 125 -21.15 4.35 16.99
N GLY A 126 -22.38 4.82 17.00
CA GLY A 126 -22.68 6.22 17.27
C GLY A 126 -21.97 7.13 16.26
N ARG A 127 -21.00 7.92 16.74
CA ARG A 127 -20.21 8.85 15.93
C ARG A 127 -18.87 8.28 15.49
N VAL A 128 -18.49 7.12 15.99
CA VAL A 128 -17.25 6.45 15.64
C VAL A 128 -17.49 5.59 14.39
N LYS A 129 -16.66 5.76 13.39
CA LYS A 129 -16.63 4.97 12.16
C LYS A 129 -15.38 4.11 12.18
N LEU A 130 -15.56 2.80 12.10
CA LEU A 130 -14.50 1.81 12.02
C LEU A 130 -14.46 1.26 10.60
N SER A 131 -13.28 1.10 10.03
CA SER A 131 -13.13 0.41 8.75
C SER A 131 -11.87 -0.44 8.75
N LEU A 132 -11.99 -1.62 8.16
CA LEU A 132 -10.87 -2.53 7.89
C LEU A 132 -10.86 -2.79 6.39
N ARG A 133 -9.74 -2.46 5.74
CA ARG A 133 -9.56 -2.68 4.31
C ARG A 133 -8.40 -3.62 4.07
N GLU A 134 -8.71 -4.70 3.37
CA GLU A 134 -7.73 -5.61 2.80
C GLU A 134 -7.57 -5.32 1.31
N ARG A 135 -6.33 -5.18 0.86
CA ARG A 135 -5.98 -4.94 -0.54
C ARG A 135 -4.92 -5.92 -0.98
N VAL A 136 -5.27 -6.77 -1.93
CA VAL A 136 -4.29 -7.55 -2.69
C VAL A 136 -3.81 -6.70 -3.86
N ARG A 137 -2.51 -6.61 -4.03
CA ARG A 137 -1.87 -5.87 -5.11
C ARG A 137 -0.97 -6.80 -5.91
N VAL A 138 -1.15 -6.74 -7.21
CA VAL A 138 -0.25 -7.37 -8.19
C VAL A 138 0.42 -6.25 -8.98
N GLN A 139 1.74 -6.23 -8.99
CA GLN A 139 2.54 -5.21 -9.67
C GLN A 139 3.42 -5.87 -10.72
N PHE A 140 3.32 -5.36 -11.93
CA PHE A 140 4.17 -5.72 -13.06
C PHE A 140 5.17 -4.60 -13.31
N ARG A 141 6.39 -4.96 -13.64
CA ARG A 141 7.46 -4.03 -14.01
C ARG A 141 7.71 -4.12 -15.50
N GLY A 142 7.89 -2.96 -16.13
CA GLY A 142 8.22 -2.86 -17.55
C GLY A 142 9.73 -2.67 -17.82
N ASP A 143 10.51 -2.50 -16.74
CA ASP A 143 11.95 -2.32 -16.80
C ASP A 143 12.69 -3.67 -16.93
N SER A 144 13.88 -3.64 -17.52
CA SER A 144 14.74 -4.81 -17.74
C SER A 144 15.56 -5.22 -16.50
N ILE A 145 15.02 -5.00 -15.30
CA ILE A 145 15.68 -5.42 -14.06
C ILE A 145 15.77 -6.95 -14.04
N CYS A 146 16.88 -7.46 -13.55
CA CYS A 146 17.11 -8.88 -13.41
C CYS A 146 15.94 -9.54 -12.66
N LYS A 147 15.24 -10.46 -13.34
CA LYS A 147 14.07 -11.17 -12.79
C LYS A 147 14.36 -11.96 -11.51
N TYR A 148 15.61 -12.10 -11.16
CA TYR A 148 16.14 -12.88 -10.05
C TYR A 148 16.30 -12.07 -8.77
N GLU A 149 16.53 -10.77 -8.93
CA GLU A 149 16.66 -9.85 -7.81
C GLU A 149 15.30 -9.36 -7.33
N HIS A 150 14.29 -9.36 -8.24
CA HIS A 150 12.95 -8.87 -7.93
C HIS A 150 11.87 -9.74 -8.59
N ALA A 151 10.86 -10.09 -7.82
CA ALA A 151 9.70 -10.82 -8.36
C ALA A 151 8.96 -9.98 -9.41
N ASN A 152 8.57 -10.62 -10.52
CA ASN A 152 7.71 -10.04 -11.54
C ASN A 152 6.76 -11.13 -12.09
N PRO A 153 5.45 -11.09 -11.75
CA PRO A 153 4.77 -10.07 -10.95
C PRO A 153 5.11 -10.10 -9.45
N PHE A 154 5.04 -8.93 -8.83
CA PHE A 154 5.21 -8.76 -7.39
C PHE A 154 3.85 -8.73 -6.70
N PHE A 155 3.66 -9.59 -5.69
CA PHE A 155 2.43 -9.69 -4.91
C PHE A 155 2.59 -9.07 -3.53
N SER A 156 1.61 -8.30 -3.10
CA SER A 156 1.58 -7.76 -1.75
C SER A 156 0.16 -7.67 -1.20
N LEU A 157 0.02 -7.91 0.10
CA LEU A 157 -1.19 -7.70 0.87
C LEU A 157 -1.05 -6.42 1.69
N ARG A 158 -2.09 -5.62 1.72
CA ARG A 158 -2.14 -4.40 2.51
C ARG A 158 -3.39 -4.40 3.37
N SER A 159 -3.20 -4.45 4.68
CA SER A 159 -4.24 -4.41 5.69
C SER A 159 -4.27 -3.04 6.34
N ARG A 160 -5.40 -2.33 6.31
CA ARG A 160 -5.57 -1.02 6.94
C ARG A 160 -6.74 -1.03 7.90
N PHE A 161 -6.49 -0.70 9.15
CA PHE A 161 -7.51 -0.39 10.14
C PHE A 161 -7.58 1.11 10.36
N LYS A 162 -8.77 1.72 10.19
CA LYS A 162 -9.02 3.16 10.36
C LYS A 162 -10.16 3.37 11.34
N VAL A 163 -9.96 4.31 12.26
CA VAL A 163 -10.95 4.84 13.18
C VAL A 163 -11.16 6.31 12.85
N ALA A 164 -12.39 6.74 12.62
CA ALA A 164 -12.74 8.14 12.38
C ALA A 164 -13.87 8.56 13.32
N TYR A 165 -13.88 9.83 13.70
CA TYR A 165 -14.88 10.40 14.59
C TYR A 165 -15.65 11.52 13.90
N ASP A 166 -16.96 11.37 13.82
CA ASP A 166 -17.89 12.36 13.24
C ASP A 166 -18.22 13.42 14.31
N VAL A 167 -17.53 14.55 14.26
CA VAL A 167 -17.68 15.61 15.24
C VAL A 167 -19.03 16.29 15.04
N PHE A 168 -19.82 16.43 16.10
CA PHE A 168 -21.15 17.00 16.04
C PHE A 168 -21.14 18.45 15.52
N GLN A 169 -22.03 18.75 14.57
CA GLN A 169 -22.16 20.07 13.95
C GLN A 169 -20.86 20.66 13.39
N SER A 170 -19.87 19.83 13.10
CA SER A 170 -18.58 20.23 12.55
C SER A 170 -18.38 19.70 11.15
N ARG A 171 -17.58 20.42 10.37
CA ARG A 171 -17.10 19.98 9.07
C ARG A 171 -15.84 19.11 9.16
N TRP A 172 -15.28 18.97 10.35
CA TRP A 172 -14.07 18.20 10.62
C TRP A 172 -14.41 16.77 11.03
N GLU A 173 -13.69 15.83 10.45
CA GLU A 173 -13.74 14.40 10.78
C GLU A 173 -12.33 13.90 11.08
N PRO A 174 -11.84 14.04 12.35
CA PRO A 174 -10.54 13.52 12.74
C PRO A 174 -10.51 12.00 12.67
N TYR A 175 -9.33 11.45 12.37
CA TYR A 175 -9.13 10.03 12.29
C TYR A 175 -7.69 9.61 12.59
N ALA A 176 -7.55 8.31 12.88
CA ALA A 176 -6.26 7.64 12.90
C ALA A 176 -6.35 6.33 12.11
N PHE A 177 -5.24 5.86 11.56
CA PHE A 177 -5.16 4.53 11.00
C PHE A 177 -3.80 3.87 11.23
N ALA A 178 -3.84 2.53 11.27
CA ALA A 178 -2.67 1.69 11.19
C ALA A 178 -2.75 0.86 9.90
N GLU A 179 -1.60 0.58 9.29
CA GLU A 179 -1.53 -0.10 8.02
C GLU A 179 -0.31 -1.01 7.96
N LEU A 180 -0.54 -2.26 7.56
CA LEU A 180 0.50 -3.27 7.35
C LEU A 180 0.61 -3.59 5.86
N TYR A 181 1.84 -3.76 5.40
CA TYR A 181 2.14 -4.30 4.08
C TYR A 181 2.93 -5.59 4.24
N THR A 182 2.39 -6.65 3.69
CA THR A 182 3.05 -7.94 3.61
C THR A 182 3.43 -8.21 2.16
N THR A 183 4.70 -8.44 1.91
CA THR A 183 5.19 -8.96 0.64
C THR A 183 4.96 -10.46 0.63
N LEU A 184 4.40 -11.01 -0.46
CA LEU A 184 3.98 -12.41 -0.52
C LEU A 184 4.90 -13.29 -1.39
N ASN A 185 5.76 -12.70 -2.19
CA ASN A 185 6.66 -13.42 -3.09
C ASN A 185 7.99 -12.69 -3.28
N ALA A 186 8.62 -12.27 -2.20
CA ALA A 186 9.98 -11.76 -2.28
C ALA A 186 10.92 -12.92 -2.68
N PRO A 187 11.92 -12.68 -3.53
CA PRO A 187 12.95 -13.67 -3.76
C PRO A 187 13.69 -13.95 -2.45
N ALA A 188 13.81 -15.24 -2.10
CA ALA A 188 14.65 -15.67 -0.98
C ALA A 188 16.14 -15.68 -1.41
N PRO A 189 17.06 -15.34 -0.51
CA PRO A 189 18.48 -15.48 -0.79
C PRO A 189 18.83 -16.95 -0.85
N VAL A 190 19.32 -17.42 -1.99
CA VAL A 190 19.81 -18.79 -2.19
C VAL A 190 21.26 -18.77 -2.59
N GLU A 191 22.04 -19.73 -2.12
CA GLU A 191 23.48 -19.78 -2.35
C GLU A 191 23.80 -19.86 -3.86
N ASN A 192 23.06 -20.68 -4.58
CA ASN A 192 23.13 -20.77 -6.04
C ASN A 192 21.74 -20.61 -6.67
N TYR A 193 21.49 -19.42 -7.14
CA TYR A 193 20.21 -19.07 -7.78
C TYR A 193 19.91 -19.89 -9.04
N LYS A 194 20.91 -20.27 -9.83
CA LYS A 194 20.71 -21.05 -11.05
C LYS A 194 20.20 -22.45 -10.77
N GLU A 195 20.58 -23.02 -9.62
CA GLU A 195 20.16 -24.36 -9.20
C GLU A 195 18.80 -24.34 -8.47
N ASN A 196 18.51 -23.25 -7.72
CA ASN A 196 17.30 -23.10 -6.90
C ASN A 196 16.55 -21.78 -7.19
N PRO A 197 15.97 -21.59 -8.38
CA PRO A 197 15.45 -20.30 -8.81
C PRO A 197 14.07 -19.91 -8.23
N LEU A 198 13.44 -20.72 -7.40
CA LEU A 198 11.99 -20.60 -7.08
C LEU A 198 11.70 -20.32 -5.61
N ASP A 199 12.68 -20.20 -4.75
CA ASP A 199 12.44 -19.88 -3.36
C ASP A 199 11.89 -18.45 -3.21
N SER A 200 10.83 -18.32 -2.43
CA SER A 200 10.20 -17.04 -2.16
C SER A 200 9.81 -16.93 -0.70
N GLU A 201 9.92 -15.73 -0.16
CA GLU A 201 9.61 -15.42 1.23
C GLU A 201 8.46 -14.43 1.37
N ASN A 202 7.75 -14.58 2.48
CA ASN A 202 6.75 -13.62 2.91
C ASN A 202 7.27 -12.84 4.11
N TYR A 203 7.19 -11.51 4.06
CA TYR A 203 7.59 -10.69 5.20
C TYR A 203 6.76 -9.39 5.26
N ILE A 204 6.72 -8.78 6.46
CA ILE A 204 6.12 -7.46 6.63
C ILE A 204 7.11 -6.43 6.10
N SER A 205 6.85 -5.92 4.91
CA SER A 205 7.73 -4.94 4.26
C SER A 205 7.50 -3.52 4.74
N ARG A 206 6.35 -3.25 5.40
CA ARG A 206 6.02 -1.87 5.79
C ARG A 206 4.94 -1.80 6.85
N VAL A 207 5.15 -0.93 7.83
CA VAL A 207 4.15 -0.54 8.83
C VAL A 207 3.94 0.97 8.74
N ARG A 208 2.69 1.43 8.84
CA ARG A 208 2.33 2.84 8.83
C ARG A 208 1.37 3.16 9.93
N PHE A 209 1.59 4.28 10.58
CA PHE A 209 0.64 4.89 11.50
C PHE A 209 0.36 6.30 11.01
N ALA A 210 -0.90 6.69 11.01
CA ALA A 210 -1.26 8.03 10.58
C ALA A 210 -2.35 8.62 11.46
N VAL A 211 -2.27 9.94 11.62
CA VAL A 211 -3.28 10.78 12.26
C VAL A 211 -3.59 11.95 11.35
N GLY A 212 -4.85 12.33 11.26
CA GLY A 212 -5.26 13.42 10.39
C GLY A 212 -6.72 13.79 10.56
N ALA A 213 -7.18 14.69 9.70
CA ALA A 213 -8.56 15.11 9.68
C ALA A 213 -9.02 15.43 8.26
N GLU A 214 -10.21 14.96 7.91
CA GLU A 214 -10.92 15.33 6.70
C GLU A 214 -11.78 16.57 7.00
N TYR A 215 -11.65 17.61 6.18
CA TYR A 215 -12.48 18.81 6.21
C TYR A 215 -13.45 18.82 5.03
N LYS A 216 -14.75 18.87 5.32
CA LYS A 216 -15.82 18.93 4.33
C LYS A 216 -16.07 20.40 3.94
N ILE A 217 -15.52 20.87 2.82
CA ILE A 217 -15.75 22.24 2.31
C ILE A 217 -17.24 22.40 1.99
N ASN A 218 -17.80 21.43 1.26
CA ASN A 218 -19.22 21.32 0.93
C ASN A 218 -19.59 19.84 0.71
N MET A 219 -20.75 19.56 0.12
CA MET A 219 -21.21 18.19 -0.12
C MET A 219 -20.33 17.40 -1.09
N THR A 220 -19.69 18.10 -2.04
CA THR A 220 -18.91 17.50 -3.12
C THR A 220 -17.40 17.60 -2.90
N ASN A 221 -16.91 18.59 -2.14
CA ASN A 221 -15.49 18.90 -2.01
C ASN A 221 -14.98 18.64 -0.61
N ARG A 222 -13.87 17.93 -0.49
CA ARG A 222 -13.22 17.60 0.78
C ARG A 222 -11.71 17.75 0.66
N ILE A 223 -11.11 18.21 1.74
CA ILE A 223 -9.66 18.24 1.92
C ILE A 223 -9.33 17.31 3.08
N ASP A 224 -8.29 16.51 2.92
CA ASP A 224 -7.81 15.56 3.93
C ASP A 224 -6.34 15.87 4.20
N ILE A 225 -6.01 16.25 5.43
CA ILE A 225 -4.66 16.62 5.86
C ILE A 225 -4.24 15.61 6.92
N TYR A 226 -3.12 14.94 6.70
CA TYR A 226 -2.63 13.96 7.66
C TYR A 226 -1.11 13.84 7.68
N TYR A 227 -0.62 13.47 8.83
CA TYR A 227 0.75 13.06 9.05
C TYR A 227 0.82 11.54 9.16
N MET A 228 1.85 10.94 8.57
CA MET A 228 2.04 9.50 8.59
C MET A 228 3.49 9.15 8.92
N LEU A 229 3.65 8.33 9.93
CA LEU A 229 4.91 7.66 10.23
C LEU A 229 5.00 6.38 9.40
N HIS A 230 6.10 6.19 8.71
CA HIS A 230 6.31 5.13 7.75
C HIS A 230 7.57 4.35 8.08
N LEU A 231 7.41 3.16 8.62
CA LEU A 231 8.47 2.20 8.88
C LEU A 231 8.51 1.22 7.72
N ASN A 232 9.61 1.11 7.03
CA ASN A 232 9.78 0.17 5.92
C ASN A 232 11.05 -0.66 6.10
N GLN A 233 10.99 -1.86 5.56
CA GLN A 233 12.14 -2.71 5.39
C GLN A 233 12.06 -3.40 4.03
N SER A 234 13.22 -3.62 3.42
CA SER A 234 13.36 -4.40 2.21
C SER A 234 14.56 -5.31 2.29
N TYR A 235 14.43 -6.46 1.68
CA TYR A 235 15.51 -7.41 1.47
C TYR A 235 15.80 -7.46 -0.01
N ASP A 236 17.06 -7.19 -0.39
CA ASP A 236 17.51 -7.14 -1.77
C ASP A 236 18.71 -8.05 -1.95
N ALA A 237 18.55 -9.10 -2.78
CA ALA A 237 19.64 -10.01 -3.14
C ALA A 237 20.20 -9.63 -4.51
N ARG A 238 21.51 -9.50 -4.62
CA ARG A 238 22.22 -9.34 -5.88
C ARG A 238 23.05 -10.58 -6.18
N TYR A 239 22.96 -11.09 -7.40
CA TYR A 239 23.66 -12.28 -7.85
C TYR A 239 24.72 -11.95 -8.89
N LYS A 240 25.79 -12.76 -8.92
CA LYS A 240 26.81 -12.70 -9.98
C LYS A 240 26.21 -13.21 -11.28
N ALA A 241 26.24 -12.38 -12.33
CA ALA A 241 25.53 -12.64 -13.59
C ALA A 241 25.91 -13.99 -14.25
N ASN A 242 27.16 -14.40 -14.15
CA ASN A 242 27.67 -15.59 -14.86
C ASN A 242 27.58 -16.89 -14.04
N VAL A 243 27.60 -16.81 -12.71
CA VAL A 243 27.73 -17.99 -11.83
C VAL A 243 26.42 -18.26 -11.08
N GLY A 244 25.60 -17.24 -10.83
CA GLY A 244 24.37 -17.36 -10.05
C GLY A 244 24.58 -17.32 -8.55
N ASP A 245 25.84 -17.17 -8.06
CA ASP A 245 26.12 -17.03 -6.64
C ASP A 245 25.66 -15.68 -6.11
N ILE A 246 25.33 -15.62 -4.82
CA ILE A 246 25.03 -14.35 -4.14
C ILE A 246 26.27 -13.46 -4.19
N LYS A 247 26.11 -12.25 -4.73
CA LYS A 247 27.11 -11.18 -4.67
C LYS A 247 26.97 -10.36 -3.40
N GLU A 248 25.75 -10.03 -3.04
CA GLU A 248 25.44 -9.15 -1.93
C GLU A 248 24.00 -9.38 -1.45
N TRP A 249 23.83 -9.39 -0.15
CA TRP A 249 22.52 -9.44 0.52
C TRP A 249 22.37 -8.20 1.38
N ARG A 250 21.32 -7.42 1.16
CA ARG A 250 21.07 -6.16 1.86
C ARG A 250 19.75 -6.21 2.60
N HIS A 251 19.76 -5.76 3.85
CA HIS A 251 18.58 -5.47 4.62
C HIS A 251 18.49 -3.96 4.85
N THR A 252 17.61 -3.28 4.13
CA THR A 252 17.41 -1.84 4.27
C THR A 252 16.24 -1.59 5.20
N LYS A 253 16.50 -0.85 6.29
CA LYS A 253 15.49 -0.34 7.22
C LYS A 253 15.30 1.15 6.97
N GLY A 254 14.06 1.65 7.00
CA GLY A 254 13.77 3.06 6.77
C GLY A 254 12.69 3.59 7.69
N LEU A 255 12.90 4.82 8.17
CA LEU A 255 11.89 5.61 8.87
C LEU A 255 11.62 6.85 8.03
N ALA A 256 10.37 7.06 7.61
CA ALA A 256 10.00 8.29 6.92
C ALA A 256 8.82 8.98 7.61
N HIS A 257 8.98 10.30 7.73
CA HIS A 257 7.95 11.23 8.15
C HIS A 257 7.23 11.75 6.91
N VAL A 258 5.94 11.45 6.73
CA VAL A 258 5.22 11.76 5.50
C VAL A 258 4.10 12.74 5.78
N PHE A 259 4.16 13.92 5.16
CA PHE A 259 3.10 14.92 5.20
C PHE A 259 2.21 14.76 3.97
N CYS A 260 0.91 14.66 4.20
CA CYS A 260 -0.05 14.31 3.18
C CYS A 260 -1.16 15.36 3.07
N LEU A 261 -1.47 15.72 1.82
CA LEU A 261 -2.61 16.57 1.47
C LEU A 261 -3.38 15.90 0.33
N ASP A 262 -4.61 15.52 0.61
CA ASP A 262 -5.49 14.90 -0.39
C ASP A 262 -6.69 15.83 -0.63
N TYR A 263 -6.96 16.17 -1.88
CA TYR A 263 -8.21 16.80 -2.31
C TYR A 263 -9.11 15.77 -2.95
N LYS A 264 -10.39 15.76 -2.57
CA LYS A 264 -11.39 14.83 -3.08
C LYS A 264 -12.61 15.58 -3.60
N PHE A 265 -12.95 15.33 -4.84
CA PHE A 265 -14.19 15.77 -5.45
C PHE A 265 -15.13 14.57 -5.58
N LYS A 266 -16.33 14.70 -5.04
CA LYS A 266 -17.37 13.70 -5.15
C LYS A 266 -18.55 14.31 -5.93
N TRP A 267 -18.84 13.71 -7.07
CA TRP A 267 -19.95 14.14 -7.93
C TRP A 267 -21.31 13.81 -7.29
#